data_2aaf88e3e447a4fa54b2f0685648f129
#
_entry.id   2aaf88e3e447a4fa54b2f0685648f129
#
_cell.length_a   1.000
_cell.length_b   1.000
_cell.length_c   1.000
_cell.angle_alpha   90.00
_cell.angle_beta   90.00
_cell.angle_gamma   90.00
#
_symmetry.space_group_name_H-M   'P 1'
#
loop_
_entity.id
_entity.type
_entity.pdbx_description
1 polymer ?
#
loop_
_entity_poly.entity_id
_entity_poly.type
_entity_poly.pdbx_seq_one_letter_code
_entity_poly.pdbx_strand_id
1 'polypeptide(L)'
;MARVKGGVVSRKRRKRILKLAKGYYGAKHILFRTAKEQVMNSYYYAYRDRRQKKRDFRKLWITRINAAARLNGLSYSQLMHGLKLAEIEVNRKMLADLAVNDAGAFTALADAAKAKVGK
;
A
#
# COMPACT_ATOMS: atom_id res chain seq x y z
N MET A 1 -48.76 2.30 -33.42
CA MET A 1 -47.81 2.78 -32.36
C MET A 1 -46.37 2.58 -32.82
N ALA A 2 -45.50 3.58 -32.68
CA ALA A 2 -44.11 3.44 -33.03
C ALA A 2 -43.38 2.51 -32.03
N ARG A 3 -42.68 1.49 -32.55
CA ARG A 3 -41.91 0.54 -31.74
C ARG A 3 -40.61 1.19 -31.24
N VAL A 4 -40.41 1.29 -29.95
CA VAL A 4 -39.16 1.74 -29.35
C VAL A 4 -38.05 0.72 -29.58
N LYS A 5 -36.93 1.13 -30.20
CA LYS A 5 -35.77 0.28 -30.44
C LYS A 5 -34.70 0.58 -29.38
N GLY A 6 -34.35 -0.41 -28.56
CA GLY A 6 -33.37 -0.26 -27.47
C GLY A 6 -31.88 -0.32 -27.88
N GLY A 7 -31.56 -0.39 -29.18
CA GLY A 7 -30.20 -0.66 -29.65
C GLY A 7 -29.16 0.39 -29.27
N VAL A 8 -29.51 1.66 -29.26
CA VAL A 8 -28.58 2.77 -28.90
C VAL A 8 -28.22 2.70 -27.41
N VAL A 9 -29.21 2.54 -26.55
CA VAL A 9 -29.03 2.48 -25.08
C VAL A 9 -28.21 1.23 -24.71
N SER A 10 -28.55 0.07 -25.27
CA SER A 10 -27.84 -1.17 -25.04
C SER A 10 -26.37 -1.07 -25.48
N ARG A 11 -26.11 -0.48 -26.66
CA ARG A 11 -24.75 -0.25 -27.16
C ARG A 11 -23.93 0.69 -26.26
N LYS A 12 -24.52 1.80 -25.81
CA LYS A 12 -23.86 2.74 -24.86
C LYS A 12 -23.49 2.04 -23.56
N ARG A 13 -24.38 1.23 -23.00
CA ARG A 13 -24.14 0.46 -21.77
C ARG A 13 -22.97 -0.53 -21.93
N ARG A 14 -22.95 -1.28 -23.04
CA ARG A 14 -21.87 -2.24 -23.34
C ARG A 14 -20.53 -1.52 -23.56
N LYS A 15 -20.52 -0.43 -24.34
CA LYS A 15 -19.30 0.36 -24.60
C LYS A 15 -18.68 0.93 -23.32
N ARG A 16 -19.47 1.28 -22.31
CA ARG A 16 -18.97 1.76 -21.01
C ARG A 16 -18.10 0.69 -20.33
N ILE A 17 -18.58 -0.55 -20.29
CA ILE A 17 -17.82 -1.67 -19.70
C ILE A 17 -16.55 -1.98 -20.52
N LEU A 18 -16.69 -2.07 -21.84
CA LEU A 18 -15.53 -2.33 -22.73
C LEU A 18 -14.47 -1.24 -22.65
N LYS A 19 -14.85 0.02 -22.40
CA LYS A 19 -13.90 1.11 -22.15
C LYS A 19 -13.07 0.90 -20.89
N LEU A 20 -13.68 0.37 -19.82
CA LEU A 20 -12.99 0.01 -18.57
C LEU A 20 -12.09 -1.22 -18.73
N ALA A 21 -12.43 -2.11 -19.65
CA ALA A 21 -11.67 -3.33 -19.93
C ALA A 21 -10.52 -3.13 -20.94
N LYS A 22 -10.26 -1.93 -21.42
CA LYS A 22 -9.15 -1.64 -22.33
C LYS A 22 -7.82 -2.12 -21.74
N GLY A 23 -7.02 -2.79 -22.55
CA GLY A 23 -5.73 -3.33 -22.14
C GLY A 23 -5.78 -4.70 -21.46
N TYR A 24 -6.96 -5.27 -21.25
CA TYR A 24 -7.07 -6.63 -20.71
C TYR A 24 -6.70 -7.67 -21.77
N TYR A 25 -6.13 -8.78 -21.32
CA TYR A 25 -5.63 -9.82 -22.17
C TYR A 25 -6.71 -10.55 -22.97
N GLY A 26 -6.47 -10.79 -24.26
CA GLY A 26 -7.31 -11.60 -25.14
C GLY A 26 -8.76 -11.10 -25.24
N ALA A 27 -9.71 -12.03 -25.21
CA ALA A 27 -11.15 -11.74 -25.32
C ALA A 27 -11.72 -10.86 -24.20
N LYS A 28 -11.01 -10.69 -23.09
CA LYS A 28 -11.44 -9.90 -21.93
C LYS A 28 -11.58 -8.41 -22.23
N HIS A 29 -10.97 -7.88 -23.29
CA HIS A 29 -11.15 -6.49 -23.70
C HIS A 29 -12.11 -6.31 -24.89
N ILE A 30 -12.52 -7.39 -25.55
CA ILE A 30 -13.35 -7.37 -26.77
C ILE A 30 -14.77 -7.83 -26.49
N LEU A 31 -14.93 -8.99 -25.85
CA LEU A 31 -16.22 -9.62 -25.62
C LEU A 31 -16.88 -9.07 -24.36
N PHE A 32 -18.09 -8.51 -24.49
CA PHE A 32 -18.79 -7.87 -23.38
C PHE A 32 -19.00 -8.78 -22.16
N ARG A 33 -19.36 -10.06 -22.38
CA ARG A 33 -19.62 -11.01 -21.28
C ARG A 33 -18.37 -11.22 -20.41
N THR A 34 -17.27 -11.57 -21.02
CA THR A 34 -15.98 -11.78 -20.31
C THR A 34 -15.41 -10.48 -19.76
N ALA A 35 -15.52 -9.37 -20.50
CA ALA A 35 -15.10 -8.05 -20.05
C ALA A 35 -15.85 -7.60 -18.79
N LYS A 36 -17.18 -7.82 -18.73
CA LYS A 36 -17.99 -7.46 -17.58
C LYS A 36 -17.54 -8.19 -16.31
N GLU A 37 -17.38 -9.52 -16.39
CA GLU A 37 -16.91 -10.33 -15.25
C GLU A 37 -15.52 -9.89 -14.78
N GLN A 38 -14.61 -9.65 -15.72
CA GLN A 38 -13.26 -9.21 -15.38
C GLN A 38 -13.21 -7.81 -14.74
N VAL A 39 -14.02 -6.88 -15.23
CA VAL A 39 -14.14 -5.53 -14.62
C VAL A 39 -14.71 -5.61 -13.21
N MET A 40 -15.73 -6.45 -12.98
CA MET A 40 -16.28 -6.65 -11.64
C MET A 40 -15.23 -7.21 -10.67
N ASN A 41 -14.48 -8.23 -11.09
CA ASN A 41 -13.38 -8.79 -10.31
C ASN A 41 -12.29 -7.75 -10.04
N SER A 42 -11.93 -6.95 -11.03
CA SER A 42 -10.95 -5.87 -10.88
C SER A 42 -11.35 -4.87 -9.79
N TYR A 43 -12.60 -4.44 -9.76
CA TYR A 43 -13.10 -3.55 -8.71
C TYR A 43 -13.15 -4.20 -7.34
N TYR A 44 -13.52 -5.48 -7.27
CA TYR A 44 -13.49 -6.23 -6.02
C TYR A 44 -12.06 -6.31 -5.45
N TYR A 45 -11.09 -6.68 -6.29
CA TYR A 45 -9.68 -6.70 -5.89
C TYR A 45 -9.14 -5.32 -5.53
N ALA A 46 -9.49 -4.28 -6.29
CA ALA A 46 -9.09 -2.91 -5.96
C ALA A 46 -9.62 -2.47 -4.58
N TYR A 47 -10.85 -2.83 -4.23
CA TYR A 47 -11.41 -2.56 -2.91
C TYR A 47 -10.66 -3.29 -1.79
N ARG A 48 -10.40 -4.58 -1.97
CA ARG A 48 -9.63 -5.40 -1.01
C ARG A 48 -8.21 -4.89 -0.86
N ASP A 49 -7.53 -4.62 -1.97
CA ASP A 49 -6.10 -4.32 -1.99
C ASP A 49 -5.78 -2.91 -1.52
N ARG A 50 -6.72 -1.96 -1.60
CA ARG A 50 -6.58 -0.67 -0.91
C ARG A 50 -6.43 -0.82 0.62
N ARG A 51 -7.02 -1.85 1.21
CA ARG A 51 -6.84 -2.19 2.63
C ARG A 51 -5.56 -2.97 2.88
N GLN A 52 -5.24 -3.89 1.98
CA GLN A 52 -4.01 -4.67 2.03
C GLN A 52 -2.77 -3.76 1.91
N LYS A 53 -2.79 -2.79 1.02
CA LYS A 53 -1.71 -1.82 0.80
C LYS A 53 -1.20 -1.17 2.09
N LYS A 54 -2.10 -0.80 3.01
CA LYS A 54 -1.72 -0.21 4.31
C LYS A 54 -0.91 -1.18 5.17
N ARG A 55 -1.26 -2.46 5.16
CA ARG A 55 -0.56 -3.52 5.88
C ARG A 55 0.81 -3.80 5.27
N ASP A 56 0.90 -3.81 3.94
CA ASP A 56 2.12 -4.10 3.22
C ASP A 56 3.14 -2.96 3.40
N PHE A 57 2.71 -1.70 3.31
CA PHE A 57 3.59 -0.57 3.62
C PHE A 57 4.07 -0.58 5.07
N ARG A 58 3.23 -0.92 6.03
CA ARG A 58 3.65 -1.05 7.43
C ARG A 58 4.72 -2.13 7.61
N LYS A 59 4.58 -3.30 6.95
CA LYS A 59 5.61 -4.35 6.95
C LYS A 59 6.92 -3.84 6.37
N LEU A 60 6.87 -3.14 5.24
CA LEU A 60 8.04 -2.56 4.60
C LEU A 60 8.76 -1.55 5.52
N TRP A 61 8.03 -0.66 6.18
CA TRP A 61 8.62 0.30 7.13
C TRP A 61 9.30 -0.42 8.29
N ILE A 62 8.65 -1.44 8.86
CA ILE A 62 9.23 -2.23 9.95
C ILE A 62 10.53 -2.91 9.51
N THR A 63 10.59 -3.46 8.29
CA THR A 63 11.80 -4.09 7.74
C THR A 63 12.94 -3.08 7.62
N ARG A 64 12.67 -1.88 7.09
CA ARG A 64 13.68 -0.80 6.96
C ARG A 64 14.19 -0.33 8.31
N ILE A 65 13.29 -0.07 9.26
CA ILE A 65 13.64 0.34 10.64
C ILE A 65 14.47 -0.74 11.31
N ASN A 66 14.11 -2.02 11.18
CA ASN A 66 14.84 -3.12 11.80
C ASN A 66 16.26 -3.25 11.23
N ALA A 67 16.43 -3.09 9.93
CA ALA A 67 17.76 -3.09 9.30
C ALA A 67 18.64 -1.96 9.86
N ALA A 68 18.15 -0.73 9.90
CA ALA A 68 18.86 0.42 10.42
C ALA A 68 19.11 0.31 11.94
N ALA A 69 18.18 -0.23 12.70
CA ALA A 69 18.35 -0.49 14.13
C ALA A 69 19.50 -1.46 14.40
N ARG A 70 19.57 -2.56 13.60
CA ARG A 70 20.67 -3.55 13.72
C ARG A 70 22.03 -2.97 13.39
N LEU A 71 22.13 -2.08 12.41
CA LEU A 71 23.37 -1.35 12.11
C LEU A 71 23.81 -0.50 13.30
N ASN A 72 22.87 0.01 14.10
CA ASN A 72 23.12 0.73 15.34
C ASN A 72 23.20 -0.18 16.59
N GLY A 73 23.27 -1.49 16.45
CA GLY A 73 23.41 -2.44 17.56
C GLY A 73 22.15 -2.67 18.40
N LEU A 74 20.96 -2.32 17.89
CA LEU A 74 19.68 -2.52 18.56
C LEU A 74 18.80 -3.50 17.76
N SER A 75 17.96 -4.26 18.46
CA SER A 75 16.81 -4.92 17.81
C SER A 75 15.67 -3.92 17.61
N TYR A 76 14.76 -4.23 16.69
CA TYR A 76 13.56 -3.41 16.46
C TYR A 76 12.76 -3.19 17.74
N SER A 77 12.58 -4.22 18.56
CA SER A 77 11.81 -4.13 19.81
C SER A 77 12.50 -3.22 20.83
N GLN A 78 13.83 -3.32 20.97
CA GLN A 78 14.62 -2.47 21.84
C GLN A 78 14.57 -1.00 21.40
N LEU A 79 14.70 -0.74 20.10
CA LEU A 79 14.57 0.61 19.56
C LEU A 79 13.21 1.22 19.88
N MET A 80 12.13 0.49 19.57
CA MET A 80 10.76 0.97 19.80
C MET A 80 10.44 1.18 21.29
N HIS A 81 10.97 0.31 22.16
CA HIS A 81 10.85 0.44 23.60
C HIS A 81 11.65 1.65 24.13
N GLY A 82 12.87 1.81 23.66
CA GLY A 82 13.72 2.94 24.04
C GLY A 82 13.16 4.29 23.62
N LEU A 83 12.64 4.40 22.38
CA LEU A 83 11.96 5.61 21.92
C LEU A 83 10.73 5.94 22.77
N LYS A 84 9.96 4.94 23.17
CA LYS A 84 8.81 5.13 24.07
C LYS A 84 9.24 5.62 25.45
N LEU A 85 10.31 5.08 26.03
CA LEU A 85 10.86 5.54 27.30
C LEU A 85 11.49 6.94 27.23
N ALA A 86 11.98 7.32 26.05
CA ALA A 86 12.50 8.66 25.77
C ALA A 86 11.40 9.69 25.47
N GLU A 87 10.12 9.27 25.50
CA GLU A 87 8.95 10.10 25.16
C GLU A 87 9.03 10.70 23.74
N ILE A 88 9.72 10.00 22.82
CA ILE A 88 9.89 10.42 21.42
C ILE A 88 8.77 9.79 20.60
N GLU A 89 7.78 10.59 20.22
CA GLU A 89 6.66 10.16 19.36
C GLU A 89 6.96 10.34 17.89
N VAL A 90 7.49 9.30 17.24
CA VAL A 90 7.73 9.27 15.79
C VAL A 90 7.00 8.08 15.17
N ASN A 91 6.24 8.34 14.10
CA ASN A 91 5.56 7.26 13.42
C ASN A 91 6.51 6.41 12.56
N ARG A 92 6.10 5.16 12.27
CA ARG A 92 6.94 4.21 11.52
C ARG A 92 7.27 4.64 10.11
N LYS A 93 6.42 5.44 9.47
CA LYS A 93 6.68 5.98 8.14
C LYS A 93 7.87 6.94 8.16
N MET A 94 7.87 7.86 9.11
CA MET A 94 8.98 8.83 9.28
C MET A 94 10.27 8.13 9.69
N LEU A 95 10.23 7.18 10.65
CA LEU A 95 11.39 6.39 11.03
C LEU A 95 11.98 5.61 9.84
N ALA A 96 11.14 5.03 9.00
CA ALA A 96 11.58 4.30 7.82
C ALA A 96 12.17 5.23 6.74
N ASP A 97 11.69 6.45 6.66
CA ASP A 97 12.22 7.47 5.76
C ASP A 97 13.60 7.95 6.22
N LEU A 98 13.74 8.28 7.49
CA LEU A 98 15.04 8.60 8.10
C LEU A 98 16.06 7.46 7.96
N ALA A 99 15.62 6.22 8.13
CA ALA A 99 16.48 5.05 8.00
C ALA A 99 17.11 4.90 6.60
N VAL A 100 16.49 5.45 5.56
CA VAL A 100 16.97 5.36 4.17
C VAL A 100 17.65 6.64 3.71
N ASN A 101 17.06 7.80 4.03
CA ASN A 101 17.45 9.08 3.47
C ASN A 101 18.36 9.88 4.41
N ASP A 102 18.29 9.67 5.72
CA ASP A 102 19.08 10.37 6.73
C ASP A 102 19.53 9.42 7.86
N ALA A 103 20.59 8.67 7.59
CA ALA A 103 21.17 7.73 8.55
C ALA A 103 21.69 8.43 9.82
N GLY A 104 22.16 9.69 9.71
CA GLY A 104 22.63 10.47 10.85
C GLY A 104 21.54 10.80 11.85
N ALA A 105 20.40 11.30 11.37
CA ALA A 105 19.23 11.55 12.21
C ALA A 105 18.67 10.26 12.83
N PHE A 106 18.68 9.16 12.08
CA PHE A 106 18.26 7.86 12.61
C PHE A 106 19.22 7.38 13.75
N THR A 107 20.53 7.55 13.58
CA THR A 107 21.52 7.18 14.60
C THR A 107 21.32 8.00 15.88
N ALA A 108 21.06 9.31 15.79
CA ALA A 108 20.74 10.13 16.96
C ALA A 108 19.52 9.62 17.74
N LEU A 109 18.46 9.19 17.02
CA LEU A 109 17.29 8.56 17.65
C LEU A 109 17.62 7.20 18.29
N ALA A 110 18.46 6.41 17.63
CA ALA A 110 18.90 5.13 18.16
C ALA A 110 19.76 5.30 19.43
N ASP A 111 20.62 6.31 19.50
CA ASP A 111 21.44 6.60 20.68
C ASP A 111 20.59 7.12 21.84
N ALA A 112 19.60 7.98 21.58
CA ALA A 112 18.62 8.37 22.58
C ALA A 112 17.83 7.16 23.13
N ALA A 113 17.47 6.22 22.28
CA ALA A 113 16.80 4.99 22.71
C ALA A 113 17.73 4.09 23.54
N LYS A 114 19.01 3.93 23.16
CA LYS A 114 20.01 3.16 23.93
C LYS A 114 20.20 3.72 25.34
N ALA A 115 20.32 5.04 25.47
CA ALA A 115 20.49 5.71 26.76
C ALA A 115 19.37 5.37 27.76
N LYS A 116 18.16 5.13 27.26
CA LYS A 116 16.99 4.79 28.09
C LYS A 116 16.83 3.30 28.35
N VAL A 117 17.34 2.44 27.48
CA VAL A 117 17.25 0.97 27.64
C VAL A 117 18.37 0.45 28.54
N GLY A 118 19.38 1.25 28.91
CA GLY A 118 20.46 0.87 29.79
C GLY A 118 21.51 -0.03 29.11
N LYS A 119 21.72 0.17 27.84
CA LYS A 119 22.79 -0.50 27.06
C LYS A 119 23.66 0.52 26.37
#